data_9c518dc124e3a5e0d49b5bcc92f8dbfe
#
_entry.id   9c518dc124e3a5e0d49b5bcc92f8dbfe
#
_cell.length_a   1.000
_cell.length_b   1.000
_cell.length_c   1.000
_cell.angle_alpha   90.00
_cell.angle_beta   90.00
_cell.angle_gamma   90.00
#
_symmetry.space_group_name_H-M   'P 1'
#
loop_
_entity.id
_entity.type
_entity.pdbx_description
1 polymer ?
#
loop_
_entity_poly.entity_id
_entity_poly.type
_entity_poly.pdbx_seq_one_letter_code
_entity_poly.pdbx_strand_id
1 'polypeptide(L)'
;MGSSVSPPDCLFCRLAADGEHVRKADGFVAIRDIAPKAEVHLLILPERHVDTFREVHEFPADEAKRMLEFVADTAREQGLEDYRVVVNVGSGAGQTIFHLHWHLMAGRWLAGFV
;
A
#
# COMPACT_ATOMS: atom_id res chain seq x y z
N MET A 1 -18.44 7.42 6.45
CA MET A 1 -17.59 7.88 7.36
C MET A 1 -16.27 7.15 7.41
N GLY A 2 -15.27 7.86 7.55
CA GLY A 2 -13.95 7.32 7.47
C GLY A 2 -13.69 6.31 8.57
N SER A 3 -13.05 5.22 8.24
CA SER A 3 -12.69 4.22 9.19
C SER A 3 -11.35 4.51 9.76
N SER A 4 -11.27 5.46 10.69
CA SER A 4 -9.99 5.66 11.35
C SER A 4 -9.82 4.69 12.51
N VAL A 5 -10.84 3.89 12.83
CA VAL A 5 -10.76 2.89 13.88
C VAL A 5 -10.26 1.58 13.27
N SER A 6 -9.19 1.03 13.83
CA SER A 6 -8.63 -0.23 13.34
C SER A 6 -9.49 -1.40 13.77
N PRO A 7 -9.97 -2.21 12.83
CA PRO A 7 -10.61 -3.48 13.18
C PRO A 7 -9.63 -4.37 13.93
N PRO A 8 -10.07 -5.11 14.95
CA PRO A 8 -9.14 -5.91 15.74
C PRO A 8 -8.45 -7.04 14.97
N ASP A 9 -9.04 -7.45 13.85
CA ASP A 9 -8.48 -8.53 13.04
C ASP A 9 -7.85 -8.04 11.73
N CYS A 10 -7.58 -6.76 11.60
CA CYS A 10 -6.96 -6.26 10.38
C CYS A 10 -5.47 -6.58 10.36
N LEU A 11 -5.08 -7.47 9.45
CA LEU A 11 -3.68 -7.86 9.31
C LEU A 11 -2.78 -6.66 9.02
N PHE A 12 -3.22 -5.78 8.12
CA PHE A 12 -2.37 -4.65 7.72
C PHE A 12 -2.28 -3.58 8.80
N CYS A 13 -3.30 -3.42 9.64
CA CYS A 13 -3.16 -2.56 10.80
C CYS A 13 -2.06 -3.07 11.72
N ARG A 14 -2.00 -4.39 11.93
CA ARG A 14 -0.97 -4.98 12.77
C ARG A 14 0.40 -4.86 12.13
N LEU A 15 0.50 -5.13 10.83
CA LEU A 15 1.80 -5.04 10.16
C LEU A 15 2.31 -3.61 10.10
N ALA A 16 1.41 -2.64 9.95
CA ALA A 16 1.81 -1.24 9.95
C ALA A 16 2.36 -0.82 11.30
N ALA A 17 1.78 -1.35 12.39
CA ALA A 17 2.22 -1.01 13.74
C ALA A 17 3.47 -1.75 14.15
N ASP A 18 3.52 -3.07 13.92
CA ASP A 18 4.53 -3.94 14.52
C ASP A 18 5.40 -4.69 13.54
N GLY A 19 5.07 -4.68 12.25
CA GLY A 19 5.79 -5.46 11.26
C GLY A 19 7.14 -4.87 10.92
N GLU A 20 7.89 -5.61 10.09
CA GLU A 20 9.13 -5.09 9.52
C GLU A 20 8.79 -4.21 8.34
N HIS A 21 9.38 -3.02 8.31
CA HIS A 21 9.10 -2.06 7.28
C HIS A 21 10.31 -1.82 6.40
N VAL A 22 10.09 -1.78 5.08
CA VAL A 22 11.11 -1.33 4.14
C VAL A 22 11.30 0.18 4.30
N ARG A 23 10.20 0.87 4.58
CA ARG A 23 10.22 2.31 4.78
C ARG A 23 9.01 2.70 5.63
N LYS A 24 9.18 3.71 6.46
CA LYS A 24 8.08 4.25 7.26
C LYS A 24 8.30 5.74 7.42
N ALA A 25 7.32 6.54 7.02
CA ALA A 25 7.38 7.99 7.15
C ALA A 25 5.98 8.59 6.97
N ASP A 26 5.72 9.67 7.67
CA ASP A 26 4.55 10.53 7.42
C ASP A 26 3.20 9.82 7.52
N GLY A 27 3.12 8.76 8.30
CA GLY A 27 1.87 8.03 8.48
C GLY A 27 1.67 6.90 7.48
N PHE A 28 2.70 6.53 6.73
CA PHE A 28 2.64 5.47 5.73
C PHE A 28 3.78 4.49 5.93
N VAL A 29 3.56 3.25 5.51
CA VAL A 29 4.59 2.21 5.58
C VAL A 29 4.68 1.48 4.26
N ALA A 30 5.87 0.98 3.95
CA ALA A 30 6.09 0.08 2.83
C ALA A 30 6.59 -1.24 3.40
N ILE A 31 5.92 -2.34 3.04
CA ILE A 31 6.29 -3.68 3.48
C ILE A 31 6.45 -4.58 2.26
N ARG A 32 7.13 -5.71 2.42
CA ARG A 32 7.29 -6.68 1.34
C ARG A 32 6.07 -7.56 1.24
N ASP A 33 5.62 -7.81 0.01
CA ASP A 33 4.56 -8.78 -0.21
C ASP A 33 5.17 -10.18 0.01
N ILE A 34 4.48 -11.01 0.80
CA ILE A 34 4.97 -12.36 1.09
C ILE A 34 4.76 -13.33 -0.07
N ALA A 35 3.96 -12.93 -1.06
CA ALA A 35 3.72 -13.73 -2.27
C ALA A 35 3.97 -12.84 -3.48
N PRO A 36 5.22 -12.44 -3.72
CA PRO A 36 5.50 -11.41 -4.73
C PRO A 36 5.17 -11.88 -6.15
N LYS A 37 4.67 -10.94 -6.94
CA LYS A 37 4.36 -11.18 -8.35
C LYS A 37 5.44 -10.63 -9.28
N ALA A 38 6.45 -9.96 -8.73
CA ALA A 38 7.56 -9.38 -9.47
C ALA A 38 8.80 -9.44 -8.60
N GLU A 39 9.96 -9.20 -9.19
CA GLU A 39 11.22 -9.20 -8.43
C GLU A 39 11.16 -8.22 -7.26
N VAL A 40 10.59 -7.05 -7.49
CA VAL A 40 10.32 -6.11 -6.43
C VAL A 40 8.81 -6.00 -6.30
N HIS A 41 8.28 -6.29 -5.14
CA HIS A 41 6.84 -6.17 -4.91
C HIS A 41 6.61 -5.71 -3.48
N LEU A 42 6.34 -4.43 -3.35
CA LEU A 42 6.09 -3.82 -2.05
C LEU A 42 4.62 -3.44 -1.94
N LEU A 43 4.14 -3.42 -0.72
CA LEU A 43 2.80 -2.94 -0.39
C LEU A 43 2.97 -1.64 0.37
N ILE A 44 2.27 -0.62 -0.06
CA ILE A 44 2.32 0.69 0.57
C ILE A 44 0.95 0.99 1.12
N LEU A 45 0.89 1.33 2.39
CA LEU A 45 -0.39 1.51 3.06
C LEU A 45 -0.30 2.61 4.11
N PRO A 46 -1.42 3.28 4.39
CA PRO A 46 -1.49 4.19 5.52
C PRO A 46 -1.45 3.41 6.83
N GLU A 47 -0.88 4.01 7.88
CA GLU A 47 -0.89 3.38 9.19
C GLU A 47 -2.30 3.31 9.76
N ARG A 48 -3.10 4.36 9.53
CA ARG A 48 -4.50 4.33 9.99
C ARG A 48 -5.33 3.47 9.07
N HIS A 49 -6.41 2.92 9.59
CA HIS A 49 -7.26 2.04 8.81
C HIS A 49 -8.16 2.83 7.86
N VAL A 50 -8.06 2.50 6.57
CA VAL A 50 -8.95 2.96 5.52
C VAL A 50 -9.26 1.73 4.69
N ASP A 51 -10.52 1.42 4.47
CA ASP A 51 -10.88 0.14 3.83
C ASP A 51 -10.43 0.05 2.38
N THR A 52 -10.77 1.04 1.57
CA THR A 52 -10.53 0.95 0.12
C THR A 52 -10.20 2.33 -0.45
N PHE A 53 -9.76 2.30 -1.69
CA PHE A 53 -9.54 3.53 -2.45
C PHE A 53 -10.83 4.35 -2.60
N ARG A 54 -12.01 3.72 -2.43
CA ARG A 54 -13.27 4.45 -2.52
C ARG A 54 -13.36 5.57 -1.50
N GLU A 55 -12.65 5.43 -0.36
CA GLU A 55 -12.65 6.43 0.69
C GLU A 55 -11.61 7.53 0.50
N VAL A 56 -10.94 7.57 -0.66
CA VAL A 56 -9.85 8.53 -0.87
C VAL A 56 -10.32 9.97 -0.75
N HIS A 57 -11.59 10.24 -1.05
CA HIS A 57 -12.13 11.59 -0.94
C HIS A 57 -12.23 12.07 0.52
N GLU A 58 -12.11 11.16 1.48
CA GLU A 58 -12.10 11.52 2.90
C GLU A 58 -10.72 11.92 3.39
N PHE A 59 -9.68 11.74 2.58
CA PHE A 59 -8.34 12.15 2.95
C PHE A 59 -8.25 13.67 2.85
N PRO A 60 -7.68 14.34 3.86
CA PRO A 60 -7.28 15.73 3.65
C PRO A 60 -6.35 15.84 2.45
N ALA A 61 -6.39 16.96 1.75
CA ALA A 61 -5.61 17.12 0.54
C ALA A 61 -4.12 16.89 0.76
N ASP A 62 -3.58 17.39 1.88
CA ASP A 62 -2.17 17.20 2.17
C ASP A 62 -1.83 15.75 2.47
N GLU A 63 -2.73 15.02 3.14
CA GLU A 63 -2.48 13.60 3.41
C GLU A 63 -2.52 12.80 2.11
N ALA A 64 -3.46 13.09 1.24
CA ALA A 64 -3.53 12.40 -0.05
C ALA A 64 -2.26 12.64 -0.86
N LYS A 65 -1.77 13.87 -0.87
CA LYS A 65 -0.54 14.18 -1.59
C LYS A 65 0.64 13.44 -0.96
N ARG A 66 0.74 13.43 0.37
CA ARG A 66 1.83 12.73 1.03
C ARG A 66 1.80 11.23 0.76
N MET A 67 0.59 10.65 0.64
CA MET A 67 0.45 9.24 0.31
C MET A 67 1.05 8.94 -1.05
N LEU A 68 0.69 9.73 -2.06
CA LEU A 68 1.20 9.52 -3.41
C LEU A 68 2.70 9.79 -3.47
N GLU A 69 3.16 10.80 -2.77
CA GLU A 69 4.60 11.09 -2.71
C GLU A 69 5.36 9.96 -2.03
N PHE A 70 4.75 9.36 -1.00
CA PHE A 70 5.40 8.25 -0.31
C PHE A 70 5.63 7.07 -1.26
N VAL A 71 4.67 6.79 -2.13
CA VAL A 71 4.84 5.75 -3.14
C VAL A 71 6.02 6.08 -4.05
N ALA A 72 6.05 7.28 -4.60
CA ALA A 72 7.12 7.68 -5.52
C ALA A 72 8.47 7.73 -4.82
N ASP A 73 8.50 8.22 -3.58
CA ASP A 73 9.75 8.30 -2.83
C ASP A 73 10.29 6.91 -2.48
N THR A 74 9.39 5.98 -2.16
CA THR A 74 9.80 4.61 -1.88
C THR A 74 10.42 3.98 -3.12
N ALA A 75 9.82 4.20 -4.29
CA ALA A 75 10.39 3.69 -5.54
C ALA A 75 11.79 4.27 -5.77
N ARG A 76 11.97 5.56 -5.53
CA ARG A 76 13.26 6.19 -5.72
C ARG A 76 14.31 5.63 -4.77
N GLU A 77 13.93 5.44 -3.50
CA GLU A 77 14.86 4.90 -2.52
C GLU A 77 15.26 3.46 -2.83
N GLN A 78 14.38 2.72 -3.50
CA GLN A 78 14.69 1.35 -3.93
C GLN A 78 15.47 1.33 -5.24
N GLY A 79 15.78 2.49 -5.81
CA GLY A 79 16.53 2.56 -7.06
C GLY A 79 15.73 2.20 -8.29
N LEU A 80 14.41 2.32 -8.23
CA LEU A 80 13.55 1.93 -9.34
C LEU A 80 13.34 3.11 -10.28
N GLU A 81 13.62 2.92 -11.58
CA GLU A 81 13.28 3.90 -12.59
C GLU A 81 11.94 3.59 -13.22
N ASP A 82 11.75 2.31 -13.57
CA ASP A 82 10.51 1.86 -14.19
C ASP A 82 9.78 0.96 -13.21
N TYR A 83 8.52 1.25 -12.97
CA TYR A 83 7.77 0.45 -12.00
C TYR A 83 6.27 0.61 -12.29
N ARG A 84 5.49 -0.28 -11.70
CA ARG A 84 4.05 -0.27 -11.83
C ARG A 84 3.43 -0.05 -10.46
N VAL A 85 2.41 0.82 -10.41
CA VAL A 85 1.66 1.08 -9.19
C VAL A 85 0.22 0.64 -9.45
N VAL A 86 -0.30 -0.22 -8.59
CA VAL A 86 -1.65 -0.77 -8.76
C VAL A 86 -2.37 -0.73 -7.44
N VAL A 87 -3.64 -0.33 -7.46
CA VAL A 87 -4.51 -0.45 -6.31
C VAL A 87 -5.76 -1.24 -6.74
N ASN A 88 -6.08 -2.31 -6.02
CA ASN A 88 -7.28 -3.09 -6.27
C ASN A 88 -8.39 -2.59 -5.38
N VAL A 89 -9.57 -2.35 -5.93
CA VAL A 89 -10.67 -1.74 -5.22
C VAL A 89 -11.84 -2.72 -5.20
N GLY A 90 -12.11 -3.28 -4.03
CA GLY A 90 -13.21 -4.21 -3.85
C GLY A 90 -12.84 -5.65 -4.17
N SER A 91 -13.61 -6.58 -3.62
CA SER A 91 -13.32 -8.01 -3.78
C SER A 91 -13.43 -8.46 -5.23
N GLY A 92 -14.36 -7.88 -6.00
CA GLY A 92 -14.51 -8.23 -7.40
C GLY A 92 -13.33 -7.83 -8.27
N ALA A 93 -12.45 -6.96 -7.77
CA ALA A 93 -11.26 -6.54 -8.49
C ALA A 93 -9.99 -7.08 -7.83
N GLY A 94 -10.12 -8.05 -6.92
CA GLY A 94 -8.96 -8.72 -6.35
C GLY A 94 -8.50 -8.21 -5.00
N GLN A 95 -9.23 -7.28 -4.39
CA GLN A 95 -8.86 -6.85 -3.05
C GLN A 95 -9.28 -7.92 -2.04
N THR A 96 -8.32 -8.49 -1.34
CA THR A 96 -8.58 -9.53 -0.36
C THR A 96 -8.41 -9.04 1.08
N ILE A 97 -7.65 -7.99 1.29
CA ILE A 97 -7.47 -7.39 2.60
C ILE A 97 -8.02 -5.97 2.53
N PHE A 98 -9.01 -5.69 3.39
CA PHE A 98 -9.70 -4.39 3.35
C PHE A 98 -9.03 -3.41 4.28
N HIS A 99 -7.85 -3.03 3.85
CA HIS A 99 -7.05 -1.94 4.35
C HIS A 99 -6.34 -1.41 3.09
N LEU A 100 -6.59 -0.18 2.74
CA LEU A 100 -6.07 0.44 1.51
C LEU A 100 -4.58 0.15 1.35
N HIS A 101 -4.21 -0.39 0.21
CA HIS A 101 -2.80 -0.61 -0.08
C HIS A 101 -2.54 -0.53 -1.57
N TRP A 102 -1.36 -0.01 -1.88
CA TRP A 102 -0.87 0.13 -3.25
C TRP A 102 0.20 -0.91 -3.49
N HIS A 103 0.13 -1.60 -4.63
CA HIS A 103 1.21 -2.49 -5.04
C HIS A 103 2.23 -1.67 -5.81
N LEU A 104 3.48 -1.76 -5.39
CA LEU A 104 4.61 -1.16 -6.11
C LEU A 104 5.46 -2.30 -6.61
N MET A 105 5.51 -2.47 -7.93
CA MET A 105 6.14 -3.62 -8.54
C MET A 105 7.11 -3.21 -9.62
N ALA A 106 8.23 -3.94 -9.71
CA ALA A 106 9.25 -3.65 -10.70
C ALA A 106 10.08 -4.89 -10.98
N GLY A 107 10.81 -4.85 -12.09
CA GLY A 107 11.69 -5.93 -12.47
C GLY A 107 10.93 -7.03 -13.19
N ARG A 108 11.51 -8.23 -13.19
CA ARG A 108 10.93 -9.36 -13.92
C ARG A 108 9.66 -9.85 -13.25
N TRP A 109 8.66 -10.16 -14.07
CA TRP A 109 7.44 -10.77 -13.57
C TRP A 109 7.70 -12.18 -13.11
N LEU A 110 7.19 -12.53 -11.92
CA LEU A 110 7.29 -13.87 -11.37
C LEU A 110 5.97 -14.63 -11.51
N ALA A 111 4.85 -13.90 -11.66
CA ALA A 111 3.53 -14.48 -11.81
C ALA A 111 2.66 -13.50 -12.59
N GLY A 112 1.54 -13.99 -13.09
CA GLY A 112 0.63 -13.13 -13.83
C GLY A 112 0.00 -12.08 -12.93
N PHE A 113 0.07 -10.84 -13.35
CA PHE A 113 -0.52 -9.73 -12.64
C PHE A 113 -0.78 -8.65 -13.69
N VAL A 114 -1.99 -8.18 -13.80
CA VAL A 114 -2.33 -7.21 -14.83
C VAL A 114 -2.36 -5.80 -14.30
#